data_08c5e3db35e1d69d9de53d02bacdbc9e
#
_entry.id   08c5e3db35e1d69d9de53d02bacdbc9e
#
_cell.length_a   1.000
_cell.length_b   1.000
_cell.length_c   1.000
_cell.angle_alpha   90.00
_cell.angle_beta   90.00
_cell.angle_gamma   90.00
#
_symmetry.space_group_name_H-M   'P 1'
#
loop_
_entity.id
_entity.type
_entity.pdbx_description
1 polymer ?
#
loop_
_entity_poly.entity_id
_entity_poly.type
_entity_poly.pdbx_seq_one_letter_code
_entity_poly.pdbx_strand_id
1 'polypeptide(L)'
;LNSVFKEPGLKTREMAKDLLFLISKKHQENMQGFSSPKEIQIDCDWTESTKKVYMRFLRELKQEMKKKQSLENTQLSATLRLYAYKFPDRMGVLPVDRAMLMCYNLLTPRESGKRNSILDLEELKKYLIGADAYPIPLDVALPTYSNVQVFQNKQFKSLFYKEDSTFLSYLKPLKPPFYLISK
;
A
#
# COMPACT_ATOMS: atom_id res chain seq x y z
N LEU A 1 -8.16 -4.50 -4.01
CA LEU A 1 -8.25 -5.72 -3.16
C LEU A 1 -9.28 -5.60 -2.01
N ASN A 2 -9.66 -4.40 -1.59
CA ASN A 2 -10.65 -4.20 -0.52
C ASN A 2 -12.05 -4.78 -0.84
N SER A 3 -12.42 -4.93 -2.11
CA SER A 3 -13.75 -5.43 -2.52
C SER A 3 -14.03 -6.84 -2.04
N VAL A 4 -13.03 -7.71 -1.98
CA VAL A 4 -13.19 -9.10 -1.52
C VAL A 4 -13.68 -9.16 -0.06
N PHE A 5 -13.30 -8.22 0.79
CA PHE A 5 -13.72 -8.15 2.19
C PHE A 5 -15.13 -7.59 2.40
N LYS A 6 -15.82 -7.21 1.30
CA LYS A 6 -17.22 -6.78 1.32
C LYS A 6 -18.19 -7.92 1.02
N GLU A 7 -17.67 -9.07 0.58
CA GLU A 7 -18.51 -10.20 0.19
C GLU A 7 -19.19 -10.83 1.42
N PRO A 8 -20.54 -10.98 1.38
CA PRO A 8 -21.28 -11.65 2.45
C PRO A 8 -20.81 -13.11 2.58
N GLY A 9 -20.58 -13.54 3.82
CA GLY A 9 -20.22 -14.94 4.08
C GLY A 9 -18.78 -15.32 3.73
N LEU A 10 -17.89 -14.36 3.45
CA LEU A 10 -16.49 -14.62 3.14
C LEU A 10 -15.84 -15.53 4.20
N LYS A 11 -15.36 -16.69 3.76
CA LYS A 11 -14.67 -17.66 4.59
C LYS A 11 -13.18 -17.31 4.70
N THR A 12 -12.86 -16.36 5.58
CA THR A 12 -11.53 -15.79 5.72
C THR A 12 -10.43 -16.81 6.04
N ARG A 13 -10.76 -17.90 6.77
CA ARG A 13 -9.82 -18.99 7.05
C ARG A 13 -9.50 -19.85 5.83
N GLU A 14 -10.48 -20.14 5.00
CA GLU A 14 -10.27 -20.87 3.74
C GLU A 14 -9.40 -20.00 2.81
N MET A 15 -9.75 -18.72 2.66
CA MET A 15 -8.94 -17.76 1.90
C MET A 15 -7.50 -17.70 2.40
N ALA A 16 -7.25 -17.73 3.71
CA ALA A 16 -5.90 -17.74 4.28
C ALA A 16 -5.13 -19.01 3.89
N LYS A 17 -5.77 -20.20 3.92
CA LYS A 17 -5.15 -21.47 3.50
C LYS A 17 -4.79 -21.46 2.02
N ASP A 18 -5.71 -20.99 1.17
CA ASP A 18 -5.53 -20.93 -0.28
C ASP A 18 -4.40 -19.96 -0.64
N LEU A 19 -4.35 -18.79 0.04
CA LEU A 19 -3.26 -17.83 -0.13
C LEU A 19 -1.91 -18.44 0.24
N LEU A 20 -1.80 -19.12 1.39
CA LEU A 20 -0.57 -19.79 1.80
C LEU A 20 -0.17 -20.94 0.88
N PHE A 21 -1.13 -21.64 0.30
CA PHE A 21 -0.85 -22.65 -0.73
C PHE A 21 -0.23 -22.01 -1.98
N LEU A 22 -0.84 -20.91 -2.48
CA LEU A 22 -0.35 -20.19 -3.65
C LEU A 22 1.04 -19.57 -3.42
N ILE A 23 1.27 -18.97 -2.24
CA ILE A 23 2.59 -18.41 -1.87
C ILE A 23 3.64 -19.53 -1.86
N SER A 24 3.34 -20.66 -1.20
CA SER A 24 4.27 -21.79 -1.12
C SER A 24 4.61 -22.34 -2.51
N LYS A 25 3.61 -22.50 -3.37
CA LYS A 25 3.79 -22.94 -4.75
C LYS A 25 4.67 -21.98 -5.54
N LYS A 26 4.36 -20.68 -5.51
CA LYS A 26 5.15 -19.65 -6.20
C LYS A 26 6.58 -19.53 -5.66
N HIS A 27 6.75 -19.67 -4.37
CA HIS A 27 8.10 -19.67 -3.77
C HIS A 27 8.93 -20.85 -4.25
N GLN A 28 8.36 -22.05 -4.29
CA GLN A 28 9.04 -23.25 -4.81
C GLN A 28 9.39 -23.13 -6.31
N GLU A 29 8.50 -22.56 -7.11
CA GLU A 29 8.73 -22.37 -8.56
C GLU A 29 9.86 -21.37 -8.85
N ASN A 30 10.02 -20.32 -8.04
CA ASN A 30 10.93 -19.21 -8.33
C ASN A 30 12.25 -19.26 -7.56
N MET A 31 12.32 -20.02 -6.47
CA MET A 31 13.43 -20.02 -5.52
C MET A 31 14.02 -21.43 -5.32
N GLN A 32 14.51 -22.04 -6.40
CA GLN A 32 15.15 -23.35 -6.32
C GLN A 32 16.30 -23.35 -5.30
N GLY A 33 16.17 -24.13 -4.24
CA GLY A 33 17.20 -24.32 -3.21
C GLY A 33 17.23 -23.28 -2.09
N PHE A 34 16.27 -22.36 -2.01
CA PHE A 34 16.18 -21.38 -0.92
C PHE A 34 15.24 -21.83 0.21
N SER A 35 15.61 -21.41 1.42
CA SER A 35 14.79 -21.56 2.62
C SER A 35 13.46 -20.79 2.50
N SER A 36 12.55 -21.05 3.43
CA SER A 36 11.25 -20.35 3.55
C SER A 36 11.35 -18.82 3.46
N PRO A 37 10.32 -18.12 3.00
CA PRO A 37 10.32 -16.66 2.96
C PRO A 37 10.51 -16.09 4.38
N LYS A 38 11.31 -15.05 4.50
CA LYS A 38 11.51 -14.37 5.80
C LYS A 38 10.28 -13.58 6.23
N GLU A 39 9.52 -13.09 5.26
CA GLU A 39 8.36 -12.24 5.47
C GLU A 39 7.30 -12.50 4.41
N ILE A 40 6.03 -12.45 4.82
CA ILE A 40 4.85 -12.36 3.96
C ILE A 40 4.18 -11.04 4.27
N GLN A 41 4.13 -10.13 3.28
CA GLN A 41 3.47 -8.83 3.41
C GLN A 41 2.11 -8.84 2.70
N ILE A 42 1.09 -8.41 3.41
CA ILE A 42 -0.27 -8.25 2.86
C ILE A 42 -0.51 -6.78 2.55
N ASP A 43 -0.76 -6.49 1.27
CA ASP A 43 -1.14 -5.16 0.81
C ASP A 43 -2.65 -5.06 0.59
N CYS A 44 -3.32 -4.29 1.44
CA CYS A 44 -4.75 -4.06 1.35
C CYS A 44 -5.15 -2.72 1.96
N ASP A 45 -5.84 -1.90 1.17
CA ASP A 45 -6.46 -0.66 1.62
C ASP A 45 -7.83 -0.92 2.25
N TRP A 46 -7.87 -1.37 3.50
CA TRP A 46 -9.15 -1.58 4.19
C TRP A 46 -9.85 -0.27 4.56
N THR A 47 -11.14 -0.35 4.83
CA THR A 47 -11.99 0.75 5.28
C THR A 47 -12.66 0.40 6.60
N GLU A 48 -13.35 1.33 7.22
CA GLU A 48 -14.12 1.06 8.43
C GLU A 48 -15.14 -0.07 8.25
N SER A 49 -15.77 -0.14 7.07
CA SER A 49 -16.75 -1.19 6.76
C SER A 49 -16.14 -2.57 6.58
N THR A 50 -14.90 -2.66 6.13
CA THR A 50 -14.20 -3.94 5.90
C THR A 50 -13.22 -4.30 7.03
N LYS A 51 -12.97 -3.38 7.96
CA LYS A 51 -12.03 -3.55 9.08
C LYS A 51 -12.19 -4.88 9.81
N LYS A 52 -13.39 -5.20 10.26
CA LYS A 52 -13.63 -6.41 11.07
C LYS A 52 -13.26 -7.70 10.31
N VAL A 53 -13.62 -7.78 9.03
CA VAL A 53 -13.37 -8.95 8.20
C VAL A 53 -11.87 -9.05 7.87
N TYR A 54 -11.23 -7.94 7.52
CA TYR A 54 -9.80 -7.88 7.23
C TYR A 54 -8.94 -8.26 8.45
N MET A 55 -9.24 -7.71 9.63
CA MET A 55 -8.51 -8.04 10.88
C MET A 55 -8.69 -9.52 11.27
N ARG A 56 -9.88 -10.09 11.03
CA ARG A 56 -10.12 -11.53 11.22
C ARG A 56 -9.26 -12.35 10.25
N PHE A 57 -9.26 -11.99 8.97
CA PHE A 57 -8.41 -12.65 7.98
C PHE A 57 -6.93 -12.66 8.38
N LEU A 58 -6.37 -11.52 8.80
CA LEU A 58 -4.97 -11.44 9.21
C LEU A 58 -4.66 -12.33 10.44
N ARG A 59 -5.55 -12.38 11.43
CA ARG A 59 -5.38 -13.29 12.59
C ARG A 59 -5.40 -14.76 12.15
N GLU A 60 -6.33 -15.13 11.30
CA GLU A 60 -6.45 -16.49 10.80
C GLU A 60 -5.26 -16.86 9.90
N LEU A 61 -4.79 -15.93 9.05
CA LEU A 61 -3.59 -16.12 8.25
C LEU A 61 -2.37 -16.40 9.14
N LYS A 62 -2.17 -15.59 10.18
CA LYS A 62 -1.09 -15.79 11.17
C LYS A 62 -1.18 -17.14 11.88
N GLN A 63 -2.40 -17.57 12.22
CA GLN A 63 -2.64 -18.89 12.81
C GLN A 63 -2.33 -20.05 11.84
N GLU A 64 -2.72 -19.93 10.57
CA GLU A 64 -2.45 -20.95 9.57
C GLU A 64 -0.94 -20.99 9.21
N MET A 65 -0.22 -19.85 9.21
CA MET A 65 1.24 -19.80 9.06
C MET A 65 1.95 -20.63 10.16
N LYS A 66 1.57 -20.45 11.42
CA LYS A 66 2.16 -21.16 12.58
C LYS A 66 1.97 -22.68 12.52
N LYS A 67 0.99 -23.20 11.79
CA LYS A 67 0.79 -24.63 11.61
C LYS A 67 1.73 -25.25 10.56
N LYS A 68 2.36 -24.44 9.74
CA LYS A 68 3.29 -24.88 8.70
C LYS A 68 4.73 -24.73 9.18
N GLN A 69 5.42 -25.85 9.43
CA GLN A 69 6.82 -25.86 9.86
C GLN A 69 7.71 -25.00 8.93
N SER A 70 7.43 -25.00 7.61
CA SER A 70 8.14 -24.18 6.63
C SER A 70 7.93 -22.67 6.80
N LEU A 71 6.97 -22.21 7.60
CA LEU A 71 6.65 -20.80 7.81
C LEU A 71 6.77 -20.39 9.29
N GLU A 72 7.30 -21.25 10.15
CA GLU A 72 7.38 -21.02 11.60
C GLU A 72 8.14 -19.74 11.96
N ASN A 73 9.22 -19.46 11.21
CA ASN A 73 10.06 -18.27 11.41
C ASN A 73 9.74 -17.12 10.42
N THR A 74 8.65 -17.23 9.65
CA THR A 74 8.23 -16.22 8.70
C THR A 74 7.40 -15.14 9.41
N GLN A 75 7.81 -13.89 9.28
CA GLN A 75 7.04 -12.75 9.80
C GLN A 75 5.82 -12.47 8.91
N LEU A 76 4.71 -12.08 9.53
CA LEU A 76 3.56 -11.51 8.83
C LEU A 76 3.60 -9.99 8.98
N SER A 77 3.61 -9.27 7.87
CA SER A 77 3.45 -7.82 7.86
C SER A 77 2.26 -7.38 6.99
N ALA A 78 1.89 -6.13 7.12
CA ALA A 78 0.87 -5.54 6.25
C ALA A 78 1.17 -4.07 5.99
N THR A 79 0.71 -3.54 4.84
CA THR A 79 0.78 -2.12 4.54
C THR A 79 -0.17 -1.34 5.44
N LEU A 80 0.23 -0.12 5.81
CA LEU A 80 -0.51 0.78 6.68
C LEU A 80 -0.60 2.17 6.03
N ARG A 81 -1.82 2.64 5.78
CA ARG A 81 -2.04 4.00 5.29
C ARG A 81 -1.94 5.01 6.42
N LEU A 82 -1.50 6.23 6.11
CA LEU A 82 -1.36 7.33 7.07
C LEU A 82 -2.65 7.62 7.86
N TYR A 83 -3.82 7.53 7.21
CA TYR A 83 -5.09 7.72 7.92
C TYR A 83 -5.31 6.64 8.99
N ALA A 84 -5.03 5.40 8.68
CA ALA A 84 -5.16 4.30 9.64
C ALA A 84 -4.11 4.35 10.75
N TYR A 85 -2.91 4.86 10.43
CA TYR A 85 -1.86 5.14 11.41
C TYR A 85 -2.32 6.20 12.42
N LYS A 86 -2.86 7.33 11.95
CA LYS A 86 -3.27 8.44 12.80
C LYS A 86 -4.51 8.14 13.65
N PHE A 87 -5.40 7.30 13.17
CA PHE A 87 -6.68 6.99 13.83
C PHE A 87 -6.84 5.49 14.11
N PRO A 88 -5.97 4.89 14.95
CA PRO A 88 -6.00 3.45 15.22
C PRO A 88 -7.29 3.01 15.92
N ASP A 89 -7.90 3.83 16.76
CA ASP A 89 -9.16 3.52 17.42
C ASP A 89 -10.28 3.33 16.39
N ARG A 90 -10.29 4.14 15.37
CA ARG A 90 -11.28 4.10 14.30
C ARG A 90 -10.99 2.98 13.30
N MET A 91 -9.75 2.85 12.88
CA MET A 91 -9.33 1.95 11.80
C MET A 91 -8.89 0.57 12.29
N GLY A 92 -8.62 0.41 13.58
CA GLY A 92 -8.08 -0.79 14.21
C GLY A 92 -6.56 -0.89 14.06
N VAL A 93 -5.95 -1.59 15.01
CA VAL A 93 -4.52 -1.96 14.95
C VAL A 93 -4.38 -3.27 14.20
N LEU A 94 -3.41 -3.33 13.28
CA LEU A 94 -3.13 -4.53 12.48
C LEU A 94 -2.63 -5.68 13.37
N PRO A 95 -3.23 -6.87 13.33
CA PRO A 95 -2.79 -8.02 14.13
C PRO A 95 -1.65 -8.79 13.44
N VAL A 96 -0.57 -8.10 13.12
CA VAL A 96 0.62 -8.59 12.42
C VAL A 96 1.88 -8.31 13.24
N ASP A 97 3.04 -8.80 12.81
CA ASP A 97 4.29 -8.63 13.55
C ASP A 97 4.89 -7.23 13.37
N ARG A 98 4.71 -6.63 12.19
CA ARG A 98 5.08 -5.25 11.86
C ARG A 98 4.19 -4.70 10.76
N ALA A 99 4.19 -3.38 10.57
CA ALA A 99 3.48 -2.75 9.47
C ALA A 99 4.42 -1.85 8.65
N MET A 100 4.12 -1.72 7.36
CA MET A 100 4.80 -0.82 6.43
C MET A 100 3.96 0.44 6.26
N LEU A 101 4.38 1.55 6.90
CA LEU A 101 3.71 2.84 6.77
C LEU A 101 3.97 3.45 5.39
N MET A 102 2.93 3.62 4.60
CA MET A 102 3.01 4.18 3.24
C MET A 102 3.01 5.72 3.28
N CYS A 103 4.19 6.33 3.13
CA CYS A 103 4.37 7.80 3.13
C CYS A 103 4.45 8.35 1.70
N TYR A 104 3.49 7.99 0.84
CA TYR A 104 3.42 8.43 -0.55
C TYR A 104 1.97 8.48 -1.06
N ASN A 105 1.77 9.06 -2.27
CA ASN A 105 0.43 9.26 -2.87
C ASN A 105 -0.51 10.05 -1.95
N LEU A 106 -0.01 11.15 -1.41
CA LEU A 106 -0.67 11.91 -0.34
C LEU A 106 -1.80 12.79 -0.83
N LEU A 107 -1.74 13.24 -2.08
CA LEU A 107 -2.71 14.13 -2.70
C LEU A 107 -3.29 13.49 -3.97
N THR A 108 -4.52 13.87 -4.28
CA THR A 108 -5.17 13.42 -5.52
C THR A 108 -4.50 14.06 -6.73
N PRO A 109 -3.96 13.29 -7.70
CA PRO A 109 -3.32 13.85 -8.90
C PRO A 109 -4.25 14.70 -9.77
N ARG A 110 -5.56 14.60 -9.56
CA ARG A 110 -6.60 15.32 -10.32
C ARG A 110 -6.72 16.80 -9.97
N GLU A 111 -6.20 17.19 -8.82
CA GLU A 111 -6.23 18.58 -8.40
C GLU A 111 -5.13 19.36 -9.09
N SER A 112 -5.49 20.43 -9.79
CA SER A 112 -4.54 21.35 -10.45
C SER A 112 -3.81 22.19 -9.41
N GLY A 113 -2.89 21.56 -8.69
CA GLY A 113 -2.11 22.22 -7.66
C GLY A 113 -0.63 22.37 -8.03
N LYS A 114 0.05 23.24 -7.32
CA LYS A 114 1.52 23.37 -7.36
C LYS A 114 2.21 22.36 -6.44
N ARG A 115 1.44 21.52 -5.75
CA ARG A 115 1.92 20.57 -4.74
C ARG A 115 2.25 19.22 -5.37
N ASN A 116 3.24 18.55 -4.83
CA ASN A 116 3.61 17.21 -5.28
C ASN A 116 2.59 16.16 -4.75
N SER A 117 1.85 15.51 -5.66
CA SER A 117 0.84 14.53 -5.28
C SER A 117 1.45 13.25 -4.68
N ILE A 118 2.69 12.92 -5.03
CA ILE A 118 3.35 11.70 -4.54
C ILE A 118 3.84 11.92 -3.11
N LEU A 119 4.64 12.97 -2.88
CA LEU A 119 5.19 13.28 -1.56
C LEU A 119 5.10 14.78 -1.29
N ASP A 120 4.20 15.17 -0.42
CA ASP A 120 4.04 16.53 0.07
C ASP A 120 4.26 16.56 1.57
N LEU A 121 5.30 17.25 2.03
CA LEU A 121 5.70 17.27 3.43
C LEU A 121 4.66 17.93 4.34
N GLU A 122 3.96 18.95 3.86
CA GLU A 122 2.92 19.60 4.65
C GLU A 122 1.71 18.68 4.85
N GLU A 123 1.38 17.86 3.83
CA GLU A 123 0.33 16.85 3.96
C GLU A 123 0.76 15.73 4.89
N LEU A 124 2.00 15.24 4.74
CA LEU A 124 2.56 14.18 5.58
C LEU A 124 2.56 14.59 7.07
N LYS A 125 3.00 15.81 7.39
CA LYS A 125 3.00 16.33 8.76
C LYS A 125 1.63 16.30 9.42
N LYS A 126 0.55 16.50 8.68
CA LYS A 126 -0.82 16.44 9.24
C LYS A 126 -1.15 15.07 9.85
N TYR A 127 -0.53 14.01 9.35
CA TYR A 127 -0.73 12.65 9.87
C TYR A 127 0.26 12.27 10.97
N LEU A 128 1.51 12.75 10.90
CA LEU A 128 2.56 12.35 11.83
C LEU A 128 2.56 13.19 13.12
N ILE A 129 2.27 14.50 13.03
CA ILE A 129 2.28 15.37 14.20
C ILE A 129 1.04 15.09 15.08
N GLY A 130 1.29 14.90 16.37
CA GLY A 130 0.24 14.64 17.37
C GLY A 130 -0.40 13.25 17.26
N ALA A 131 0.20 12.34 16.50
CA ALA A 131 -0.17 10.93 16.54
C ALA A 131 0.63 10.22 17.64
N ASP A 132 -0.05 9.35 18.40
CA ASP A 132 0.60 8.46 19.35
C ASP A 132 1.46 7.42 18.62
N ALA A 133 2.39 6.79 19.34
CA ALA A 133 3.17 5.70 18.81
C ALA A 133 2.24 4.55 18.41
N TYR A 134 2.38 4.07 17.17
CA TYR A 134 1.58 2.94 16.71
C TYR A 134 1.95 1.68 17.50
N PRO A 135 0.97 0.85 17.93
CA PRO A 135 1.20 -0.21 18.92
C PRO A 135 2.09 -1.38 18.47
N ILE A 136 2.46 -1.45 17.19
CA ILE A 136 3.36 -2.47 16.64
C ILE A 136 4.54 -1.81 15.90
N PRO A 137 5.68 -2.51 15.70
CA PRO A 137 6.81 -2.00 14.94
C PRO A 137 6.42 -1.53 13.54
N LEU A 138 7.00 -0.41 13.11
CA LEU A 138 6.77 0.17 11.79
C LEU A 138 8.06 0.22 10.98
N ASP A 139 7.93 -0.15 9.70
CA ASP A 139 8.83 0.27 8.63
C ASP A 139 8.18 1.42 7.86
N VAL A 140 8.98 2.21 7.16
CA VAL A 140 8.49 3.36 6.39
C VAL A 140 8.80 3.17 4.92
N ALA A 141 7.77 3.24 4.08
CA ALA A 141 7.91 3.24 2.64
C ALA A 141 7.89 4.67 2.10
N LEU A 142 8.95 5.05 1.38
CA LEU A 142 9.08 6.30 0.67
C LEU A 142 9.04 6.06 -0.85
N PRO A 143 8.54 7.02 -1.64
CA PRO A 143 8.45 6.85 -3.08
C PRO A 143 9.83 6.99 -3.74
N THR A 144 10.16 6.05 -4.63
CA THR A 144 11.34 6.10 -5.50
C THR A 144 10.99 6.36 -6.96
N TYR A 145 9.71 6.60 -7.24
CA TYR A 145 9.18 6.84 -8.58
C TYR A 145 8.74 8.31 -8.75
N SER A 146 8.58 8.71 -10.01
CA SER A 146 8.01 9.99 -10.38
C SER A 146 6.93 9.80 -11.44
N ASN A 147 6.02 10.75 -11.54
CA ASN A 147 5.03 10.81 -12.60
C ASN A 147 4.92 12.23 -13.17
N VAL A 148 4.41 12.31 -14.39
CA VAL A 148 4.05 13.56 -15.05
C VAL A 148 2.53 13.68 -15.05
N GLN A 149 2.03 14.74 -14.41
CA GLN A 149 0.61 15.06 -14.42
C GLN A 149 0.33 16.02 -15.59
N VAL A 150 -0.59 15.63 -16.45
CA VAL A 150 -0.95 16.41 -17.64
C VAL A 150 -2.29 17.10 -17.42
N PHE A 151 -2.27 18.42 -17.60
CA PHE A 151 -3.45 19.27 -17.52
C PHE A 151 -3.67 19.98 -18.85
N GLN A 152 -4.93 20.07 -19.28
CA GLN A 152 -5.37 20.89 -20.40
C GLN A 152 -6.49 21.80 -19.90
N ASN A 153 -6.38 23.10 -20.12
CA ASN A 153 -7.33 24.10 -19.63
C ASN A 153 -7.62 23.96 -18.11
N LYS A 154 -6.58 23.72 -17.31
CA LYS A 154 -6.64 23.49 -15.86
C LYS A 154 -7.37 22.20 -15.44
N GLN A 155 -7.76 21.36 -16.38
CA GLN A 155 -8.38 20.06 -16.09
C GLN A 155 -7.35 18.95 -16.20
N PHE A 156 -7.31 18.07 -15.21
CA PHE A 156 -6.48 16.86 -15.26
C PHE A 156 -6.92 15.96 -16.44
N LYS A 157 -5.96 15.52 -17.22
CA LYS A 157 -6.18 14.65 -18.39
C LYS A 157 -5.57 13.27 -18.21
N SER A 158 -4.33 13.21 -17.78
CA SER A 158 -3.61 11.94 -17.70
C SER A 158 -2.43 11.98 -16.74
N LEU A 159 -1.94 10.78 -16.41
CA LEU A 159 -0.75 10.54 -15.63
C LEU A 159 0.18 9.65 -16.43
N PHE A 160 1.44 10.07 -16.59
CA PHE A 160 2.48 9.30 -17.27
C PHE A 160 3.61 9.00 -16.30
N TYR A 161 4.13 7.79 -16.37
CA TYR A 161 5.33 7.39 -15.65
C TYR A 161 6.56 7.69 -16.49
N LYS A 162 7.71 7.88 -15.85
CA LYS A 162 8.95 8.38 -16.44
C LYS A 162 9.49 7.55 -17.64
N GLU A 163 8.99 6.35 -17.85
CA GLU A 163 9.43 5.46 -18.94
C GLU A 163 8.99 5.94 -20.33
N ASP A 164 8.00 6.83 -20.42
CA ASP A 164 7.56 7.43 -21.68
C ASP A 164 8.34 8.73 -22.01
N SER A 165 9.67 8.64 -22.08
CA SER A 165 10.54 9.79 -22.32
C SER A 165 10.29 10.51 -23.66
N THR A 166 9.79 9.82 -24.68
CA THR A 166 9.43 10.41 -25.97
C THR A 166 8.28 11.38 -25.86
N PHE A 167 7.35 11.18 -24.96
CA PHE A 167 6.23 12.08 -24.73
C PHE A 167 6.64 13.39 -24.05
N LEU A 168 7.68 13.36 -23.20
CA LEU A 168 8.16 14.54 -22.49
C LEU A 168 8.71 15.63 -23.42
N SER A 169 9.19 15.28 -24.61
CA SER A 169 9.69 16.22 -25.62
C SER A 169 8.60 17.14 -26.18
N TYR A 170 7.33 16.74 -26.10
CA TYR A 170 6.17 17.52 -26.52
C TYR A 170 5.58 18.41 -25.43
N LEU A 171 6.10 18.34 -24.21
CA LEU A 171 5.59 19.07 -23.07
C LEU A 171 6.44 20.32 -22.79
N LYS A 172 5.78 21.47 -22.59
CA LYS A 172 6.46 22.64 -22.04
C LYS A 172 6.53 22.54 -20.51
N PRO A 173 7.71 22.61 -19.89
CA PRO A 173 7.80 22.63 -18.44
C PRO A 173 7.20 23.92 -17.90
N LEU A 174 6.23 23.81 -17.00
CA LEU A 174 5.66 24.96 -16.27
C LEU A 174 6.57 25.40 -15.12
N LYS A 175 6.96 24.46 -14.31
CA LYS A 175 8.00 24.42 -13.26
C LYS A 175 8.11 22.94 -12.90
N PRO A 176 9.31 22.39 -12.68
CA PRO A 176 9.39 21.01 -12.22
C PRO A 176 8.52 20.81 -10.95
N PRO A 177 7.70 19.78 -10.87
CA PRO A 177 7.53 18.64 -11.78
C PRO A 177 6.33 18.72 -12.76
N PHE A 178 5.88 19.92 -13.13
CA PHE A 178 4.66 20.09 -13.95
C PHE A 178 4.97 20.45 -15.39
N TYR A 179 4.19 19.92 -16.32
CA TYR A 179 4.31 20.17 -17.76
C TYR A 179 2.96 20.54 -18.38
N LEU A 180 2.98 21.42 -19.36
CA LEU A 180 1.84 21.78 -20.21
C LEU A 180 2.00 21.11 -21.57
N ILE A 181 0.91 20.55 -22.12
CA ILE A 181 0.85 20.21 -23.54
C ILE A 181 0.75 21.54 -24.31
N SER A 182 1.74 21.84 -25.14
CA SER A 182 1.60 22.87 -26.15
C SER A 182 0.63 22.41 -27.23
N LYS A 183 -0.35 23.28 -27.59
CA LYS A 183 -1.15 23.06 -28.80
C LYS A 183 -0.28 23.15 -30.04
#